data_5971873224b2e291b375059700177617
#
_entry.id   5971873224b2e291b375059700177617
#
_cell.length_a   1.000
_cell.length_b   1.000
_cell.length_c   1.000
_cell.angle_alpha   90.00
_cell.angle_beta   90.00
_cell.angle_gamma   90.00
#
_symmetry.space_group_name_H-M   'P 1'
#
loop_
_entity.id
_entity.type
_entity.pdbx_description
1 polymer ?
#
loop_
_entity_poly.entity_id
_entity_poly.type
_entity_poly.pdbx_seq_one_letter_code
_entity_poly.pdbx_strand_id
1 'polypeptide(L)'
;VRSVPLLGPDGWQGALLLLRDVTELRRQEQRLLTKDATIREIHHRVKNNLQTVGSLLRMQARRTSSPEAERALRQAMQRVDTIALVHQTLSEEIEDQVPVDGLLQRQFRLAVEVAGDGRPLQVAVTGEFGELPSHVTTPLALVLNELAANAVEHGTAPGGGCVGLHADRESTPAGTVLV
;
A
#
# COMPACT_ATOMS: atom_id res chain seq x y z
N VAL A 1 -14.97 -39.32 1.81
CA VAL A 1 -15.37 -40.72 1.64
C VAL A 1 -16.26 -40.77 0.41
N ARG A 2 -15.97 -41.68 -0.54
CA ARG A 2 -16.87 -42.06 -1.64
C ARG A 2 -17.18 -43.52 -1.54
N SER A 3 -18.44 -43.88 -1.70
CA SER A 3 -18.87 -45.30 -1.76
C SER A 3 -19.41 -45.56 -3.17
N VAL A 4 -19.02 -46.70 -3.73
CA VAL A 4 -19.50 -47.20 -5.01
C VAL A 4 -20.15 -48.55 -4.74
N PRO A 5 -21.46 -48.75 -5.03
CA PRO A 5 -22.10 -50.02 -4.87
C PRO A 5 -21.56 -51.02 -5.90
N LEU A 6 -21.31 -52.22 -5.47
CA LEU A 6 -20.95 -53.37 -6.32
C LEU A 6 -22.22 -54.20 -6.56
N LEU A 7 -22.68 -54.18 -7.83
CA LEU A 7 -23.83 -54.90 -8.27
C LEU A 7 -23.38 -56.12 -9.11
N GLY A 8 -23.87 -57.27 -8.81
CA GLY A 8 -23.65 -58.51 -9.57
C GLY A 8 -24.94 -59.01 -10.23
N PRO A 9 -24.88 -60.19 -10.93
CA PRO A 9 -26.06 -60.74 -11.61
C PRO A 9 -27.24 -61.01 -10.67
N ASP A 10 -26.96 -61.33 -9.43
CA ASP A 10 -27.96 -61.65 -8.39
C ASP A 10 -28.33 -60.46 -7.50
N GLY A 11 -27.93 -59.25 -7.87
CA GLY A 11 -28.21 -58.03 -7.12
C GLY A 11 -27.00 -57.46 -6.38
N TRP A 12 -27.24 -56.87 -5.21
CA TRP A 12 -26.21 -56.20 -4.44
C TRP A 12 -25.18 -57.17 -3.87
N GLN A 13 -23.88 -56.98 -4.17
CA GLN A 13 -22.77 -57.78 -3.70
C GLN A 13 -21.89 -57.10 -2.65
N GLY A 14 -22.00 -55.76 -2.54
CA GLY A 14 -21.17 -55.05 -1.58
C GLY A 14 -21.00 -53.56 -1.97
N ALA A 15 -20.05 -52.90 -1.34
CA ALA A 15 -19.67 -51.54 -1.65
C ALA A 15 -18.15 -51.38 -1.56
N LEU A 16 -17.58 -50.65 -2.51
CA LEU A 16 -16.21 -50.17 -2.47
C LEU A 16 -16.20 -48.82 -1.75
N LEU A 17 -15.44 -48.73 -0.66
CA LEU A 17 -15.24 -47.48 0.09
C LEU A 17 -13.87 -46.91 -0.27
N LEU A 18 -13.88 -45.72 -0.84
CA LEU A 18 -12.68 -44.92 -1.11
C LEU A 18 -12.52 -43.91 0.02
N LEU A 19 -11.47 -44.06 0.80
CA LEU A 19 -11.09 -43.17 1.88
C LEU A 19 -9.84 -42.40 1.47
N ARG A 20 -9.86 -41.10 1.63
CA ARG A 20 -8.69 -40.22 1.46
C ARG A 20 -8.42 -39.58 2.81
N ASP A 21 -7.22 -39.75 3.32
CA ASP A 21 -6.76 -38.97 4.46
C ASP A 21 -6.46 -37.53 4.00
N VAL A 22 -7.18 -36.60 4.58
CA VAL A 22 -7.04 -35.14 4.29
C VAL A 22 -6.55 -34.36 5.50
N THR A 23 -6.05 -35.06 6.52
CA THR A 23 -5.64 -34.46 7.80
C THR A 23 -4.54 -33.46 7.61
N GLU A 24 -3.52 -33.78 6.83
CA GLU A 24 -2.41 -32.85 6.59
C GLU A 24 -2.84 -31.66 5.73
N LEU A 25 -3.69 -31.88 4.72
CA LEU A 25 -4.25 -30.79 3.90
C LEU A 25 -5.03 -29.79 4.76
N ARG A 26 -5.90 -30.27 5.63
CA ARG A 26 -6.67 -29.42 6.56
C ARG A 26 -5.77 -28.68 7.55
N ARG A 27 -4.70 -29.31 8.02
CA ARG A 27 -3.72 -28.66 8.89
C ARG A 27 -2.99 -27.54 8.17
N GLN A 28 -2.64 -27.73 6.92
CA GLN A 28 -2.00 -26.69 6.09
C GLN A 28 -2.95 -25.52 5.83
N GLU A 29 -4.20 -25.80 5.45
CA GLU A 29 -5.23 -24.76 5.28
C GLU A 29 -5.44 -23.97 6.57
N GLN A 30 -5.52 -24.64 7.72
CA GLN A 30 -5.71 -23.98 9.01
C GLN A 30 -4.50 -23.12 9.41
N ARG A 31 -3.27 -23.57 9.09
CA ARG A 31 -2.04 -22.75 9.30
C ARG A 31 -2.02 -21.52 8.41
N LEU A 32 -2.47 -21.62 7.15
CA LEU A 32 -2.57 -20.48 6.24
C LEU A 32 -3.59 -19.46 6.76
N LEU A 33 -4.80 -19.90 7.11
CA LEU A 33 -5.83 -19.02 7.68
C LEU A 33 -5.37 -18.29 8.95
N THR A 34 -4.62 -19.00 9.81
CA THR A 34 -4.07 -18.40 11.04
C THR A 34 -3.00 -17.35 10.71
N LYS A 35 -2.12 -17.63 9.73
CA LYS A 35 -1.12 -16.66 9.26
C LYS A 35 -1.78 -15.39 8.71
N ASP A 36 -2.79 -15.53 7.87
CA ASP A 36 -3.49 -14.38 7.28
C ASP A 36 -4.20 -13.53 8.34
N ALA A 37 -4.80 -14.17 9.35
CA ALA A 37 -5.41 -13.45 10.47
C ALA A 37 -4.37 -12.69 11.30
N THR A 38 -3.20 -13.30 11.54
CA THR A 38 -2.11 -12.65 12.27
C THR A 38 -1.53 -11.47 11.49
N ILE A 39 -1.34 -11.62 10.19
CA ILE A 39 -0.84 -10.55 9.31
C ILE A 39 -1.82 -9.37 9.35
N ARG A 40 -3.11 -9.61 9.18
CA ARG A 40 -4.14 -8.55 9.28
C ARG A 40 -4.14 -7.85 10.63
N GLU A 41 -3.98 -8.58 11.73
CA GLU A 41 -3.89 -7.97 13.05
C GLU A 41 -2.65 -7.07 13.19
N ILE A 42 -1.49 -7.51 12.68
CA ILE A 42 -0.26 -6.70 12.66
C ILE A 42 -0.51 -5.41 11.87
N HIS A 43 -1.13 -5.48 10.71
CA HIS A 43 -1.45 -4.32 9.89
C HIS A 43 -2.37 -3.33 10.62
N HIS A 44 -3.40 -3.81 11.29
CA HIS A 44 -4.28 -2.97 12.10
C HIS A 44 -3.52 -2.30 13.25
N ARG A 45 -2.62 -3.01 13.91
CA ARG A 45 -1.79 -2.43 14.99
C ARG A 45 -0.81 -1.37 14.47
N VAL A 46 -0.17 -1.61 13.33
CA VAL A 46 0.72 -0.61 12.69
C VAL A 46 -0.07 0.65 12.34
N LYS A 47 -1.24 0.53 11.72
CA LYS A 47 -2.13 1.67 11.44
C LYS A 47 -2.47 2.46 12.70
N ASN A 48 -2.89 1.79 13.77
CA ASN A 48 -3.24 2.43 15.02
C ASN A 48 -2.04 3.17 15.65
N ASN A 49 -0.85 2.57 15.58
CA ASN A 49 0.37 3.19 16.08
C ASN A 49 0.72 4.45 15.29
N LEU A 50 0.64 4.40 13.95
CA LEU A 50 0.90 5.54 13.08
C LEU A 50 -0.11 6.68 13.33
N GLN A 51 -1.39 6.36 13.51
CA GLN A 51 -2.41 7.36 13.89
C GLN A 51 -2.11 8.02 15.23
N THR A 52 -1.63 7.24 16.21
CA THR A 52 -1.23 7.77 17.52
C THR A 52 -0.04 8.72 17.39
N VAL A 53 1.00 8.32 16.63
CA VAL A 53 2.17 9.17 16.35
C VAL A 53 1.75 10.46 15.65
N GLY A 54 0.91 10.38 14.61
CA GLY A 54 0.37 11.56 13.91
C GLY A 54 -0.40 12.50 14.86
N SER A 55 -1.17 11.94 15.80
CA SER A 55 -1.89 12.74 16.79
C SER A 55 -0.96 13.44 17.77
N LEU A 56 0.12 12.77 18.20
CA LEU A 56 1.14 13.38 19.06
C LEU A 56 1.89 14.51 18.34
N LEU A 57 2.26 14.30 17.09
CA LEU A 57 2.92 15.33 16.28
C LEU A 57 2.01 16.55 16.09
N ARG A 58 0.72 16.34 15.80
CA ARG A 58 -0.28 17.43 15.73
C ARG A 58 -0.39 18.21 17.02
N MET A 59 -0.38 17.51 18.15
CA MET A 59 -0.43 18.16 19.47
C MET A 59 0.83 19.00 19.71
N GLN A 60 2.01 18.50 19.34
CA GLN A 60 3.27 19.25 19.47
C GLN A 60 3.31 20.45 18.53
N ALA A 61 2.84 20.33 17.29
CA ALA A 61 2.77 21.44 16.35
C ALA A 61 1.90 22.59 16.87
N ARG A 62 0.79 22.29 17.56
CA ARG A 62 -0.07 23.31 18.18
C ARG A 62 0.55 23.99 19.40
N ARG A 63 1.52 23.36 20.04
CA ARG A 63 2.15 23.86 21.28
C ARG A 63 3.44 24.60 21.04
N THR A 64 4.02 24.47 19.85
CA THR A 64 5.24 25.20 19.50
C THR A 64 4.91 26.62 19.06
N SER A 65 5.74 27.58 19.46
CA SER A 65 5.68 28.95 19.02
C SER A 65 6.72 29.28 17.93
N SER A 66 7.57 28.31 17.58
CA SER A 66 8.58 28.46 16.52
C SER A 66 7.97 28.07 15.18
N PRO A 67 7.89 28.99 14.19
CA PRO A 67 7.40 28.67 12.85
C PRO A 67 8.24 27.61 12.13
N GLU A 68 9.53 27.53 12.45
CA GLU A 68 10.43 26.52 11.91
C GLU A 68 10.13 25.13 12.47
N ALA A 69 9.96 25.03 13.79
CA ALA A 69 9.59 23.79 14.44
C ALA A 69 8.19 23.32 14.02
N GLU A 70 7.26 24.22 13.82
CA GLU A 70 5.92 23.90 13.31
C GLU A 70 5.97 23.34 11.89
N ARG A 71 6.78 23.90 11.00
CA ARG A 71 7.01 23.37 9.64
C ARG A 71 7.63 21.98 9.69
N ALA A 72 8.66 21.76 10.48
CA ALA A 72 9.31 20.47 10.64
C ALA A 72 8.33 19.40 11.17
N LEU A 73 7.48 19.75 12.11
CA LEU A 73 6.45 18.85 12.64
C LEU A 73 5.37 18.54 11.59
N ARG A 74 4.96 19.50 10.78
CA ARG A 74 4.03 19.26 9.65
C ARG A 74 4.63 18.30 8.61
N GLN A 75 5.89 18.46 8.24
CA GLN A 75 6.59 17.53 7.36
C GLN A 75 6.66 16.12 7.96
N ALA A 76 6.99 16.00 9.23
CA ALA A 76 7.01 14.70 9.92
C ALA A 76 5.62 14.03 9.92
N MET A 77 4.56 14.78 10.16
CA MET A 77 3.18 14.28 10.07
C MET A 77 2.85 13.75 8.68
N GLN A 78 3.20 14.51 7.64
CA GLN A 78 2.96 14.12 6.26
C GLN A 78 3.66 12.81 5.90
N ARG A 79 4.90 12.61 6.35
CA ARG A 79 5.62 11.32 6.21
C ARG A 79 4.90 10.17 6.91
N VAL A 80 4.43 10.38 8.12
CA VAL A 80 3.67 9.38 8.88
C VAL A 80 2.35 9.03 8.19
N ASP A 81 1.61 10.03 7.71
CA ASP A 81 0.34 9.82 7.00
C ASP A 81 0.58 9.08 5.66
N THR A 82 1.67 9.39 4.94
CA THR A 82 2.09 8.66 3.73
C THR A 82 2.35 7.19 4.03
N ILE A 83 3.14 6.91 5.06
CA ILE A 83 3.45 5.52 5.46
C ILE A 83 2.16 4.78 5.84
N ALA A 84 1.26 5.42 6.58
CA ALA A 84 0.00 4.81 7.01
C ALA A 84 -0.90 4.46 5.82
N LEU A 85 -1.02 5.36 4.83
CA LEU A 85 -1.83 5.15 3.64
C LEU A 85 -1.27 4.01 2.77
N VAL A 86 0.03 4.04 2.48
CA VAL A 86 0.68 2.99 1.68
C VAL A 86 0.57 1.64 2.38
N HIS A 87 0.84 1.61 3.69
CA HIS A 87 0.73 0.38 4.48
C HIS A 87 -0.69 -0.18 4.47
N GLN A 88 -1.71 0.68 4.52
CA GLN A 88 -3.10 0.24 4.45
C GLN A 88 -3.42 -0.37 3.09
N THR A 89 -3.06 0.29 1.99
CA THR A 89 -3.34 -0.20 0.62
C THR A 89 -2.65 -1.53 0.36
N LEU A 90 -1.37 -1.67 0.74
CA LEU A 90 -0.61 -2.90 0.56
C LEU A 90 -1.07 -4.05 1.48
N SER A 91 -1.79 -3.73 2.56
CA SER A 91 -2.32 -4.73 3.51
C SER A 91 -3.64 -5.34 3.06
N GLU A 92 -4.38 -4.65 2.22
CA GLU A 92 -5.67 -5.10 1.69
C GLU A 92 -5.48 -6.03 0.48
N GLU A 93 -4.32 -6.00 -0.15
CA GLU A 93 -3.98 -6.81 -1.32
C GLU A 93 -2.93 -7.87 -0.94
N ILE A 94 -3.32 -9.13 -1.06
CA ILE A 94 -2.48 -10.32 -0.72
C ILE A 94 -1.48 -10.64 -1.85
N GLU A 95 -1.53 -9.92 -2.96
CA GLU A 95 -0.70 -10.17 -4.14
C GLU A 95 0.70 -9.53 -4.00
N ASP A 96 1.71 -10.26 -4.49
CA ASP A 96 3.12 -9.80 -4.50
C ASP A 96 3.32 -8.56 -5.40
N GLN A 97 2.40 -8.29 -6.32
CA GLN A 97 2.38 -7.12 -7.20
C GLN A 97 1.04 -6.41 -7.11
N VAL A 98 1.09 -5.11 -6.90
CA VAL A 98 -0.08 -4.26 -6.65
C VAL A 98 -0.14 -3.17 -7.71
N PRO A 99 -1.32 -2.93 -8.33
CA PRO A 99 -1.50 -1.78 -9.21
C PRO A 99 -1.42 -0.49 -8.39
N VAL A 100 -0.34 0.25 -8.56
CA VAL A 100 -0.02 1.39 -7.68
C VAL A 100 -0.38 2.77 -8.24
N ASP A 101 -0.85 2.83 -9.48
CA ASP A 101 -1.14 4.09 -10.18
C ASP A 101 -2.10 4.99 -9.40
N GLY A 102 -3.24 4.47 -9.01
CA GLY A 102 -4.23 5.23 -8.25
C GLY A 102 -3.73 5.69 -6.88
N LEU A 103 -2.88 4.89 -6.24
CA LEU A 103 -2.28 5.21 -4.95
C LEU A 103 -1.24 6.34 -5.10
N LEU A 104 -0.25 6.16 -5.97
CA LEU A 104 0.86 7.09 -6.13
C LEU A 104 0.41 8.44 -6.71
N GLN A 105 -0.52 8.43 -7.68
CA GLN A 105 -1.11 9.64 -8.21
C GLN A 105 -1.87 10.45 -7.15
N ARG A 106 -2.67 9.79 -6.33
CA ARG A 106 -3.40 10.43 -5.23
C ARG A 106 -2.44 10.99 -4.19
N GLN A 107 -1.42 10.21 -3.83
CA GLN A 107 -0.40 10.62 -2.88
C GLN A 107 0.36 11.84 -3.37
N PHE A 108 0.78 11.86 -4.62
CA PHE A 108 1.48 13.00 -5.22
C PHE A 108 0.62 14.27 -5.23
N ARG A 109 -0.66 14.18 -5.63
CA ARG A 109 -1.59 15.32 -5.59
C ARG A 109 -1.74 15.89 -4.19
N LEU A 110 -1.93 15.01 -3.19
CA LEU A 110 -2.06 15.42 -1.80
C LEU A 110 -0.77 16.09 -1.29
N ALA A 111 0.40 15.56 -1.65
CA ALA A 111 1.68 16.15 -1.28
C ALA A 111 1.85 17.56 -1.83
N VAL A 112 1.51 17.77 -3.11
CA VAL A 112 1.55 19.13 -3.74
C VAL A 112 0.55 20.06 -3.07
N GLU A 113 -0.66 19.62 -2.77
CA GLU A 113 -1.69 20.43 -2.10
C GLU A 113 -1.22 20.90 -0.72
N VAL A 114 -0.70 19.97 0.09
CA VAL A 114 -0.21 20.28 1.44
C VAL A 114 1.01 21.21 1.39
N ALA A 115 1.98 20.95 0.51
CA ALA A 115 3.16 21.81 0.35
C ALA A 115 2.80 23.18 -0.23
N GLY A 116 1.72 23.24 -1.00
CA GLY A 116 1.21 24.49 -1.61
C GLY A 116 0.65 25.48 -0.61
N ASP A 117 0.19 25.02 0.55
CA ASP A 117 -0.37 25.86 1.63
C ASP A 117 -1.39 26.90 1.10
N GLY A 118 -2.34 26.44 0.29
CA GLY A 118 -3.39 27.26 -0.32
C GLY A 118 -2.98 28.06 -1.57
N ARG A 119 -1.76 27.90 -2.08
CA ARG A 119 -1.36 28.49 -3.37
C ARG A 119 -2.11 27.81 -4.53
N PRO A 120 -2.49 28.55 -5.59
CA PRO A 120 -3.16 27.96 -6.75
C PRO A 120 -2.14 27.17 -7.59
N LEU A 121 -2.00 25.89 -7.31
CA LEU A 121 -1.10 24.99 -8.01
C LEU A 121 -1.88 24.06 -8.94
N GLN A 122 -1.43 23.93 -10.18
CA GLN A 122 -1.92 22.92 -11.12
C GLN A 122 -1.07 21.67 -10.99
N VAL A 123 -1.73 20.50 -10.91
CA VAL A 123 -1.04 19.21 -10.79
C VAL A 123 -1.34 18.38 -12.03
N ALA A 124 -0.32 18.07 -12.80
CA ALA A 124 -0.38 17.17 -13.94
C ALA A 124 0.28 15.82 -13.56
N VAL A 125 -0.42 14.71 -13.78
CA VAL A 125 0.16 13.37 -13.66
C VAL A 125 -0.09 12.64 -14.96
N THR A 126 0.97 12.12 -15.57
CA THR A 126 0.93 11.40 -16.85
C THR A 126 1.78 10.14 -16.79
N GLY A 127 1.49 9.19 -17.69
CA GLY A 127 2.14 7.88 -17.70
C GLY A 127 1.56 6.92 -16.67
N GLU A 128 2.20 5.76 -16.51
CA GLU A 128 1.74 4.67 -15.66
C GLU A 128 2.91 4.05 -14.88
N PHE A 129 2.72 3.89 -13.56
CA PHE A 129 3.63 3.12 -12.72
C PHE A 129 3.41 1.62 -12.91
N GLY A 130 2.17 1.23 -13.20
CA GLY A 130 1.72 -0.16 -13.34
C GLY A 130 1.76 -0.93 -12.04
N GLU A 131 2.15 -2.21 -12.11
CA GLU A 131 2.27 -3.07 -10.94
C GLU A 131 3.68 -3.00 -10.38
N LEU A 132 3.80 -2.78 -9.07
CA LEU A 132 5.06 -2.74 -8.36
C LEU A 132 5.04 -3.67 -7.14
N PRO A 133 6.19 -4.28 -6.80
CA PRO A 133 6.31 -5.04 -5.56
C PRO A 133 6.06 -4.15 -4.35
N SER A 134 5.37 -4.69 -3.35
CA SER A 134 5.01 -3.97 -2.12
C SER A 134 6.20 -3.32 -1.42
N HIS A 135 7.37 -3.99 -1.41
CA HIS A 135 8.60 -3.48 -0.79
C HIS A 135 9.21 -2.28 -1.53
N VAL A 136 8.84 -2.04 -2.80
CA VAL A 136 9.27 -0.88 -3.61
C VAL A 136 8.27 0.27 -3.47
N THR A 137 6.99 -0.03 -3.38
CA THR A 137 5.91 0.96 -3.37
C THR A 137 6.03 1.95 -2.21
N THR A 138 6.33 1.48 -1.00
CA THR A 138 6.46 2.37 0.16
C THR A 138 7.64 3.36 0.04
N PRO A 139 8.87 2.92 -0.25
CA PRO A 139 9.97 3.86 -0.50
C PRO A 139 9.68 4.83 -1.64
N LEU A 140 9.08 4.36 -2.74
CA LEU A 140 8.74 5.20 -3.88
C LEU A 140 7.73 6.29 -3.49
N ALA A 141 6.68 5.95 -2.76
CA ALA A 141 5.70 6.93 -2.28
C ALA A 141 6.33 8.00 -1.38
N LEU A 142 7.28 7.62 -0.52
CA LEU A 142 8.02 8.59 0.30
C LEU A 142 8.89 9.50 -0.56
N VAL A 143 9.62 8.95 -1.53
CA VAL A 143 10.45 9.75 -2.45
C VAL A 143 9.58 10.73 -3.25
N LEU A 144 8.46 10.28 -3.80
CA LEU A 144 7.51 11.14 -4.53
C LEU A 144 6.96 12.26 -3.65
N ASN A 145 6.69 11.97 -2.38
CA ASN A 145 6.22 12.98 -1.43
C ASN A 145 7.28 14.08 -1.20
N GLU A 146 8.54 13.70 -0.98
CA GLU A 146 9.64 14.63 -0.80
C GLU A 146 9.93 15.42 -2.08
N LEU A 147 9.88 14.78 -3.26
CA LEU A 147 10.07 15.46 -4.54
C LEU A 147 8.95 16.46 -4.82
N ALA A 148 7.70 16.11 -4.51
CA ALA A 148 6.55 16.99 -4.63
C ALA A 148 6.72 18.25 -3.74
N ALA A 149 7.10 18.05 -2.48
CA ALA A 149 7.35 19.15 -1.55
C ALA A 149 8.48 20.07 -2.05
N ASN A 150 9.61 19.49 -2.47
CA ASN A 150 10.73 20.24 -3.03
C ASN A 150 10.35 21.01 -4.31
N ALA A 151 9.58 20.39 -5.20
CA ALA A 151 9.11 21.04 -6.43
C ALA A 151 8.23 22.25 -6.13
N VAL A 152 7.39 22.16 -5.12
CA VAL A 152 6.54 23.27 -4.67
C VAL A 152 7.35 24.36 -3.97
N GLU A 153 8.25 24.00 -3.05
CA GLU A 153 9.02 24.96 -2.27
C GLU A 153 10.05 25.71 -3.13
N HIS A 154 10.69 25.03 -4.07
CA HIS A 154 11.81 25.56 -4.83
C HIS A 154 11.51 25.79 -6.32
N GLY A 155 10.50 25.12 -6.86
CA GLY A 155 10.18 25.14 -8.29
C GLY A 155 9.00 26.02 -8.68
N THR A 156 8.18 26.48 -7.72
CA THR A 156 7.01 27.30 -8.04
C THR A 156 7.11 28.73 -7.50
N ALA A 157 6.52 29.67 -8.23
CA ALA A 157 6.44 31.07 -7.78
C ALA A 157 5.45 31.22 -6.60
N PRO A 158 5.59 32.27 -5.77
CA PRO A 158 4.63 32.55 -4.69
C PRO A 158 3.18 32.72 -5.17
N GLY A 159 2.97 33.13 -6.42
CA GLY A 159 1.64 33.30 -7.04
C GLY A 159 1.02 32.00 -7.59
N GLY A 160 1.70 30.89 -7.49
CA GLY A 160 1.26 29.58 -8.02
C GLY A 160 2.15 29.06 -9.15
N GLY A 161 1.74 27.95 -9.76
CA GLY A 161 2.50 27.29 -10.81
C GLY A 161 1.91 25.94 -11.20
N CYS A 162 2.69 25.18 -11.97
CA CYS A 162 2.36 23.82 -12.37
C CYS A 162 3.44 22.88 -11.84
N VAL A 163 3.00 21.77 -11.23
CA VAL A 163 3.87 20.66 -10.80
C VAL A 163 3.45 19.42 -11.54
N GLY A 164 4.39 18.82 -12.28
CA GLY A 164 4.14 17.63 -13.10
C GLY A 164 4.85 16.40 -12.55
N LEU A 165 4.18 15.24 -12.64
CA LEU A 165 4.76 13.93 -12.47
C LEU A 165 4.55 13.14 -13.74
N HIS A 166 5.64 12.60 -14.29
CA HIS A 166 5.60 11.69 -15.42
C HIS A 166 6.24 10.38 -15.03
N ALA A 167 5.54 9.27 -15.30
CA ALA A 167 6.07 7.94 -15.08
C ALA A 167 6.12 7.18 -16.41
N ASP A 168 7.26 6.61 -16.73
CA ASP A 168 7.44 5.77 -17.90
C ASP A 168 8.10 4.43 -17.51
N ARG A 169 7.80 3.40 -18.27
CA ARG A 169 8.36 2.05 -18.04
C ARG A 169 9.19 1.64 -19.26
N GLU A 170 10.47 1.54 -19.04
CA GLU A 170 11.39 1.07 -20.05
C GLU A 170 11.77 -0.40 -19.83
N SER A 171 11.60 -1.22 -20.87
CA SER A 171 12.06 -2.61 -20.90
C SER A 171 13.54 -2.64 -21.27
N THR A 172 14.38 -3.07 -20.36
CA THR A 172 15.81 -3.24 -20.59
C THR A 172 16.19 -4.73 -20.56
N PRO A 173 17.37 -5.12 -21.08
CA PRO A 173 17.84 -6.50 -20.98
C PRO A 173 18.00 -7.01 -19.54
N ALA A 174 18.11 -6.10 -18.57
CA ALA A 174 18.23 -6.42 -17.16
C ALA A 174 16.86 -6.47 -16.44
N GLY A 175 15.76 -6.10 -17.11
CA GLY A 175 14.41 -6.03 -16.55
C GLY A 175 13.69 -4.74 -16.92
N THR A 176 12.54 -4.51 -16.31
CA THR A 176 11.77 -3.27 -16.48
C THR A 176 12.28 -2.20 -15.51
N VAL A 177 12.57 -1.02 -16.03
CA VAL A 177 12.97 0.16 -15.25
C VAL A 177 11.83 1.17 -15.27
N LEU A 178 11.52 1.75 -14.12
CA LEU A 178 10.63 2.88 -13.97
C LEU A 178 11.46 4.18 -14.08
N VAL A 179 11.05 5.07 -14.97
CA VAL A 179 11.71 6.37 -15.23
C VAL A 179 10.76 7.51 -14.89
#